data_5b0a98de8ea8520ff897a1a094be3c3a
#
_entry.id   5b0a98de8ea8520ff897a1a094be3c3a
#
_cell.length_a   1.000
_cell.length_b   1.000
_cell.length_c   1.000
_cell.angle_alpha   90.00
_cell.angle_beta   90.00
_cell.angle_gamma   90.00
#
_symmetry.space_group_name_H-M   'P 1'
#
loop_
_entity.id
_entity.type
_entity.pdbx_description
1 polymer ?
#
loop_
_entity_poly.entity_id
_entity_poly.type
_entity_poly.pdbx_seq_one_letter_code
_entity_poly.pdbx_strand_id
1 'polypeptide(L)'
;MMMTTCTELATVNGVAEACRVLGIPRSSLYRLRKPASESPKPARKRANSPRALAETEKETVRTVLNSERFQDQAPREVYATLLDEGVYHCHWRTMYRLLSEQDAVRERRNQLRHPTYSRPELLATGPNQLWSWDITKLRGPEKLTYYYLYVMIDVYSRYVVGWMVAERESAALAEELIAATCTKQQIQPSQLTIHADRGAAMTAKPVALLMSDLGVTKSHSRPHVANDNPYSEAHFRTLKYAPSYPDRFGALLDARQWSHDFLTWYNQEHHHSGLALLTPADVHYGRAAEKLAQRQLILQQAYAAHPERFVQGQPLPAQPPGAVWINQPAKPASLAEPDVSPILTTAGTEDRATLESDLSAAVGERRSSGQGGKPCPDAHHPSYTVPESDKLMGSPRRTL
;
A
#
# COMPACT_ATOMS: atom_id res chain seq x y z
N MET A 1 24.23 -10.94 24.80
CA MET A 1 24.15 -10.34 26.13
C MET A 1 23.31 -11.17 27.13
N MET A 2 22.00 -11.29 27.08
CA MET A 2 21.20 -12.06 28.06
C MET A 2 21.63 -13.52 28.28
N MET A 3 22.02 -14.24 27.23
CA MET A 3 22.47 -15.64 27.34
C MET A 3 23.87 -15.78 27.99
N THR A 4 24.75 -14.81 27.78
CA THR A 4 26.06 -14.73 28.41
C THR A 4 25.91 -14.49 29.90
N THR A 5 25.09 -13.50 30.28
CA THR A 5 24.74 -13.21 31.68
C THR A 5 24.07 -14.40 32.36
N CYS A 6 23.19 -15.14 31.66
CA CYS A 6 22.58 -16.36 32.20
C CYS A 6 23.62 -17.45 32.44
N THR A 7 24.62 -17.56 31.59
CA THR A 7 25.71 -18.54 31.77
C THR A 7 26.58 -18.20 32.98
N GLU A 8 26.88 -16.93 33.20
CA GLU A 8 27.63 -16.42 34.35
C GLU A 8 26.87 -16.60 35.67
N LEU A 9 25.60 -16.19 35.70
CA LEU A 9 24.74 -16.39 36.87
C LEU A 9 24.53 -17.88 37.21
N ALA A 10 24.51 -18.73 36.20
CA ALA A 10 24.34 -20.17 36.38
C ALA A 10 25.53 -20.84 37.01
N THR A 11 26.71 -20.24 37.00
CA THR A 11 27.90 -20.75 37.73
C THR A 11 27.87 -20.45 39.21
N VAL A 12 27.20 -19.36 39.61
CA VAL A 12 27.11 -18.91 41.00
C VAL A 12 25.85 -19.48 41.70
N ASN A 13 24.67 -19.34 41.08
CA ASN A 13 23.38 -19.60 41.69
C ASN A 13 22.71 -20.86 41.15
N GLY A 14 23.38 -21.60 40.28
CA GLY A 14 22.80 -22.78 39.63
C GLY A 14 21.93 -22.45 38.42
N VAL A 15 21.87 -23.41 37.48
CA VAL A 15 21.17 -23.28 36.20
C VAL A 15 19.66 -23.00 36.36
N ALA A 16 19.05 -23.61 37.35
CA ALA A 16 17.61 -23.49 37.56
C ALA A 16 17.22 -22.08 37.96
N GLU A 17 17.95 -21.50 38.90
CA GLU A 17 17.68 -20.16 39.43
C GLU A 17 18.05 -19.06 38.42
N ALA A 18 19.20 -19.16 37.78
CA ALA A 18 19.62 -18.23 36.74
C ALA A 18 18.62 -18.14 35.57
N CYS A 19 18.10 -19.31 35.16
CA CYS A 19 17.07 -19.35 34.09
C CYS A 19 15.72 -18.79 34.55
N ARG A 20 15.37 -18.97 35.81
CA ARG A 20 14.12 -18.46 36.40
C ARG A 20 14.15 -16.94 36.49
N VAL A 21 15.22 -16.37 37.02
CA VAL A 21 15.39 -14.91 37.19
C VAL A 21 15.41 -14.16 35.85
N LEU A 22 16.04 -14.75 34.84
CA LEU A 22 16.16 -14.11 33.51
C LEU A 22 15.04 -14.49 32.54
N GLY A 23 14.05 -15.30 32.96
CA GLY A 23 12.96 -15.73 32.10
C GLY A 23 13.39 -16.60 30.90
N ILE A 24 14.54 -17.27 30.98
CA ILE A 24 15.10 -18.06 29.87
C ILE A 24 14.77 -19.54 30.07
N PRO A 25 14.21 -20.26 29.09
CA PRO A 25 14.02 -21.71 29.18
C PRO A 25 15.34 -22.44 29.36
N ARG A 26 15.40 -23.36 30.33
CA ARG A 26 16.60 -24.21 30.60
C ARG A 26 17.11 -24.91 29.33
N SER A 27 16.18 -25.36 28.48
CA SER A 27 16.52 -26.02 27.20
C SER A 27 17.34 -25.15 26.27
N SER A 28 17.13 -23.82 26.28
CA SER A 28 17.87 -22.86 25.49
C SER A 28 19.31 -22.72 25.99
N LEU A 29 19.52 -22.67 27.31
CA LEU A 29 20.86 -22.62 27.91
C LEU A 29 21.66 -23.92 27.66
N TYR A 30 21.03 -25.08 27.82
CA TYR A 30 21.70 -26.35 27.50
C TYR A 30 22.01 -26.53 26.02
N ARG A 31 21.18 -25.97 25.12
CA ARG A 31 21.47 -25.97 23.67
C ARG A 31 22.69 -25.13 23.33
N LEU A 32 22.86 -23.98 24.01
CA LEU A 32 24.01 -23.10 23.83
C LEU A 32 25.31 -23.74 24.39
N ARG A 33 25.23 -24.42 25.54
CA ARG A 33 26.36 -25.08 26.17
C ARG A 33 26.82 -26.34 25.45
N LYS A 34 25.99 -26.90 24.56
CA LYS A 34 26.37 -28.05 23.77
C LYS A 34 27.45 -27.64 22.77
N PRO A 35 28.67 -28.23 22.82
CA PRO A 35 29.69 -27.90 21.85
C PRO A 35 29.13 -28.12 20.44
N ALA A 36 29.37 -27.16 19.54
CA ALA A 36 29.07 -27.34 18.14
C ALA A 36 29.84 -28.56 17.67
N SER A 37 29.14 -29.66 17.38
CA SER A 37 29.82 -30.83 16.81
C SER A 37 30.34 -30.40 15.44
N GLU A 38 31.66 -30.51 15.26
CA GLU A 38 32.39 -30.05 14.07
C GLU A 38 31.99 -30.78 12.77
N SER A 39 31.09 -31.71 12.81
CA SER A 39 30.54 -32.33 11.62
C SER A 39 29.01 -32.26 11.66
N PRO A 40 28.35 -31.74 10.61
CA PRO A 40 26.92 -31.90 10.49
C PRO A 40 26.62 -33.40 10.49
N LYS A 41 25.88 -33.86 11.52
CA LYS A 41 25.43 -35.25 11.54
C LYS A 41 24.75 -35.50 10.21
N PRO A 42 25.16 -36.53 9.44
CA PRO A 42 24.50 -36.86 8.21
C PRO A 42 23.00 -36.97 8.47
N ALA A 43 22.21 -36.26 7.66
CA ALA A 43 20.77 -36.26 7.80
C ALA A 43 20.34 -37.73 7.87
N ARG A 44 19.78 -38.16 9.01
CA ARG A 44 19.27 -39.52 9.15
C ARG A 44 18.27 -39.72 8.02
N LYS A 45 18.61 -40.55 7.04
CA LYS A 45 17.64 -41.03 6.04
C LYS A 45 16.46 -41.54 6.84
N ARG A 46 15.31 -40.85 6.72
CA ARG A 46 14.07 -41.34 7.35
C ARG A 46 13.85 -42.73 6.83
N ALA A 47 13.77 -43.71 7.72
CA ALA A 47 13.36 -45.05 7.34
C ALA A 47 12.04 -44.96 6.56
N ASN A 48 11.94 -45.67 5.46
CA ASN A 48 10.72 -45.70 4.68
C ASN A 48 9.57 -46.12 5.60
N SER A 49 8.46 -45.39 5.52
CA SER A 49 7.25 -45.74 6.27
C SER A 49 6.85 -47.17 5.93
N PRO A 50 6.43 -48.00 6.89
CA PRO A 50 5.90 -49.37 6.60
C PRO A 50 4.72 -49.35 5.62
N ARG A 51 4.10 -48.17 5.40
CA ARG A 51 2.99 -47.95 4.46
C ARG A 51 3.45 -47.43 3.09
N ALA A 52 4.75 -47.29 2.88
CA ALA A 52 5.27 -46.83 1.59
C ALA A 52 5.22 -47.97 0.58
N LEU A 53 4.82 -47.64 -0.64
CA LEU A 53 4.87 -48.60 -1.78
C LEU A 53 6.33 -49.03 -2.01
N ALA A 54 6.53 -50.32 -2.27
CA ALA A 54 7.80 -50.85 -2.74
C ALA A 54 8.14 -50.24 -4.10
N GLU A 55 9.41 -50.22 -4.48
CA GLU A 55 9.81 -49.62 -5.75
C GLU A 55 9.21 -50.37 -6.97
N THR A 56 9.06 -51.68 -6.86
CA THR A 56 8.36 -52.51 -7.87
C THR A 56 6.90 -52.12 -8.03
N GLU A 57 6.19 -51.85 -6.91
CA GLU A 57 4.80 -51.35 -6.96
C GLU A 57 4.69 -49.96 -7.57
N LYS A 58 5.62 -49.08 -7.27
CA LYS A 58 5.67 -47.74 -7.87
C LYS A 58 5.90 -47.83 -9.38
N GLU A 59 6.78 -48.73 -9.82
CA GLU A 59 7.05 -48.94 -11.25
C GLU A 59 5.83 -49.49 -11.98
N THR A 60 5.10 -50.42 -11.39
CA THR A 60 3.82 -50.89 -11.92
C THR A 60 2.83 -49.76 -12.10
N VAL A 61 2.70 -48.89 -11.08
CA VAL A 61 1.80 -47.70 -11.15
C VAL A 61 2.25 -46.77 -12.28
N ARG A 62 3.55 -46.51 -12.42
CA ARG A 62 4.09 -45.64 -13.48
C ARG A 62 3.81 -46.22 -14.86
N THR A 63 4.01 -47.52 -15.04
CA THR A 63 3.73 -48.20 -16.31
C THR A 63 2.26 -48.10 -16.70
N VAL A 64 1.35 -48.31 -15.72
CA VAL A 64 -0.09 -48.16 -15.95
C VAL A 64 -0.44 -46.73 -16.33
N LEU A 65 0.05 -45.72 -15.59
CA LEU A 65 -0.25 -44.31 -15.86
C LEU A 65 0.31 -43.82 -17.21
N ASN A 66 1.43 -44.37 -17.68
CA ASN A 66 2.07 -44.01 -18.94
C ASN A 66 1.63 -44.93 -20.12
N SER A 67 0.69 -45.85 -19.90
CA SER A 67 0.17 -46.69 -20.98
C SER A 67 -0.63 -45.86 -22.00
N GLU A 68 -0.70 -46.31 -23.24
CA GLU A 68 -1.50 -45.67 -24.29
C GLU A 68 -2.95 -45.46 -23.88
N ARG A 69 -3.47 -46.32 -23.02
CA ARG A 69 -4.84 -46.25 -22.50
C ARG A 69 -5.05 -45.07 -21.54
N PHE A 70 -4.07 -44.77 -20.70
CA PHE A 70 -4.23 -43.86 -19.55
C PHE A 70 -3.39 -42.61 -19.61
N GLN A 71 -2.45 -42.47 -20.56
CA GLN A 71 -1.53 -41.34 -20.64
C GLN A 71 -2.20 -39.96 -20.71
N ASP A 72 -3.40 -39.87 -21.29
CA ASP A 72 -4.16 -38.63 -21.43
C ASP A 72 -5.27 -38.47 -20.38
N GLN A 73 -5.39 -39.40 -19.44
CA GLN A 73 -6.41 -39.36 -18.40
C GLN A 73 -5.87 -38.79 -17.07
N ALA A 74 -6.75 -38.15 -16.34
CA ALA A 74 -6.38 -37.66 -15.00
C ALA A 74 -6.22 -38.84 -14.03
N PRO A 75 -5.23 -38.85 -13.12
CA PRO A 75 -5.06 -39.95 -12.15
C PRO A 75 -6.31 -40.30 -11.32
N ARG A 76 -7.26 -39.38 -11.17
CA ARG A 76 -8.56 -39.67 -10.54
C ARG A 76 -9.45 -40.53 -11.41
N GLU A 77 -9.44 -40.29 -12.71
CA GLU A 77 -10.20 -41.07 -13.69
C GLU A 77 -9.60 -42.48 -13.83
N VAL A 78 -8.27 -42.54 -13.94
CA VAL A 78 -7.54 -43.84 -13.97
C VAL A 78 -7.83 -44.66 -12.70
N TYR A 79 -7.81 -44.03 -11.53
CA TYR A 79 -8.13 -44.68 -10.25
C TYR A 79 -9.56 -45.23 -10.25
N ALA A 80 -10.55 -44.45 -10.70
CA ALA A 80 -11.94 -44.91 -10.76
C ALA A 80 -12.12 -46.06 -11.75
N THR A 81 -11.54 -45.93 -12.94
CA THR A 81 -11.61 -47.00 -14.00
C THR A 81 -11.00 -48.30 -13.51
N LEU A 82 -9.83 -48.24 -12.84
CA LEU A 82 -9.18 -49.45 -12.30
C LEU A 82 -10.01 -50.08 -11.18
N LEU A 83 -10.66 -49.29 -10.33
CA LEU A 83 -11.55 -49.80 -9.29
C LEU A 83 -12.78 -50.51 -9.90
N ASP A 84 -13.36 -49.94 -10.94
CA ASP A 84 -14.50 -50.55 -11.65
C ASP A 84 -14.11 -51.88 -12.32
N GLU A 85 -12.83 -52.04 -12.68
CA GLU A 85 -12.24 -53.29 -13.22
C GLU A 85 -11.77 -54.25 -12.10
N GLY A 86 -11.97 -53.91 -10.82
CA GLY A 86 -11.55 -54.75 -9.70
C GLY A 86 -10.05 -54.69 -9.39
N VAL A 87 -9.33 -53.68 -9.93
CA VAL A 87 -7.87 -53.52 -9.72
C VAL A 87 -7.59 -52.33 -8.82
N TYR A 88 -6.79 -52.55 -7.77
CA TYR A 88 -6.32 -51.50 -6.87
C TYR A 88 -4.81 -51.52 -6.76
N HIS A 89 -4.13 -50.47 -7.19
CA HIS A 89 -2.69 -50.30 -7.00
C HIS A 89 -2.38 -49.35 -5.83
N CYS A 90 -2.94 -48.14 -5.87
CA CYS A 90 -2.77 -47.14 -4.80
C CYS A 90 -3.82 -46.02 -4.95
N HIS A 91 -3.95 -45.20 -3.94
CA HIS A 91 -4.84 -44.05 -3.96
C HIS A 91 -4.39 -43.01 -5.03
N TRP A 92 -5.33 -42.34 -5.68
CA TRP A 92 -5.04 -41.36 -6.74
C TRP A 92 -4.07 -40.25 -6.35
N ARG A 93 -4.03 -39.85 -5.04
CA ARG A 93 -3.03 -38.89 -4.54
C ARG A 93 -1.61 -39.41 -4.64
N THR A 94 -1.41 -40.71 -4.48
CA THR A 94 -0.09 -41.35 -4.67
C THR A 94 0.30 -41.36 -6.12
N MET A 95 -0.66 -41.59 -7.05
CA MET A 95 -0.44 -41.53 -8.49
C MET A 95 0.04 -40.11 -8.89
N TYR A 96 -0.62 -39.06 -8.42
CA TYR A 96 -0.17 -37.69 -8.65
C TYR A 96 1.25 -37.43 -8.13
N ARG A 97 1.59 -37.95 -6.93
CA ARG A 97 2.92 -37.79 -6.36
C ARG A 97 3.99 -38.48 -7.20
N LEU A 98 3.73 -39.70 -7.70
CA LEU A 98 4.65 -40.43 -8.55
C LEU A 98 4.88 -39.74 -9.89
N LEU A 99 3.82 -39.19 -10.52
CA LEU A 99 3.95 -38.37 -11.73
C LEU A 99 4.70 -37.06 -11.47
N SER A 100 4.48 -36.41 -10.29
CA SER A 100 5.20 -35.19 -9.91
C SER A 100 6.70 -35.43 -9.69
N GLU A 101 7.08 -36.61 -9.16
CA GLU A 101 8.49 -37.03 -9.00
C GLU A 101 9.22 -37.13 -10.37
N GLN A 102 8.49 -37.34 -11.47
CA GLN A 102 9.01 -37.42 -12.82
C GLN A 102 8.84 -36.13 -13.64
N ASP A 103 8.44 -35.00 -13.03
CA ASP A 103 8.04 -33.78 -13.72
C ASP A 103 6.97 -33.99 -14.81
N ALA A 104 6.23 -35.12 -14.75
CA ALA A 104 5.20 -35.48 -15.70
C ALA A 104 3.84 -34.80 -15.44
N VAL A 105 3.66 -34.14 -14.28
CA VAL A 105 2.48 -33.36 -13.99
C VAL A 105 2.64 -31.99 -14.63
N ARG A 106 2.19 -31.85 -15.87
CA ARG A 106 2.09 -30.55 -16.54
C ARG A 106 0.73 -29.94 -16.27
N GLU A 107 0.72 -28.66 -15.89
CA GLU A 107 -0.53 -27.92 -15.75
C GLU A 107 -1.20 -27.83 -17.14
N ARG A 108 -2.41 -28.40 -17.28
CA ARG A 108 -3.15 -28.51 -18.57
C ARG A 108 -3.37 -27.17 -19.26
N ARG A 109 -3.35 -26.05 -18.51
CA ARG A 109 -3.60 -24.72 -19.06
C ARG A 109 -2.37 -24.05 -19.65
N ASN A 110 -1.20 -24.71 -19.63
CA ASN A 110 0.07 -24.12 -20.10
C ASN A 110 0.21 -22.65 -19.62
N GLN A 111 -0.25 -22.37 -18.40
CA GLN A 111 -0.13 -21.05 -17.83
C GLN A 111 1.36 -20.81 -17.62
N LEU A 112 1.90 -19.92 -18.42
CA LEU A 112 3.23 -19.38 -18.20
C LEU A 112 3.31 -19.00 -16.72
N ARG A 113 4.26 -19.58 -16.00
CA ARG A 113 4.57 -19.08 -14.65
C ARG A 113 4.81 -17.59 -14.81
N HIS A 114 3.97 -16.78 -14.15
CA HIS A 114 4.16 -15.35 -14.20
C HIS A 114 5.60 -15.04 -13.78
N PRO A 115 6.35 -14.27 -14.58
CA PRO A 115 7.69 -13.88 -14.19
C PRO A 115 7.64 -13.23 -12.81
N THR A 116 8.66 -13.45 -12.01
CA THR A 116 8.77 -12.79 -10.71
C THR A 116 9.00 -11.31 -10.98
N TYR A 117 7.95 -10.50 -10.79
CA TYR A 117 8.07 -9.05 -10.98
C TYR A 117 8.80 -8.43 -9.79
N SER A 118 9.85 -7.69 -10.07
CA SER A 118 10.51 -6.86 -9.06
C SER A 118 9.59 -5.73 -8.63
N ARG A 119 9.62 -5.39 -7.35
CA ARG A 119 8.88 -4.26 -6.80
C ARG A 119 9.46 -2.96 -7.38
N PRO A 120 8.65 -2.08 -8.01
CA PRO A 120 9.16 -0.80 -8.47
C PRO A 120 9.51 0.07 -7.25
N GLU A 121 10.76 0.54 -7.17
CA GLU A 121 11.25 1.44 -6.14
C GLU A 121 11.55 2.78 -6.80
N LEU A 122 10.67 3.78 -6.60
CA LEU A 122 10.77 5.05 -7.28
C LEU A 122 10.86 6.18 -6.25
N LEU A 123 11.80 7.10 -6.46
CA LEU A 123 12.09 8.22 -5.59
C LEU A 123 11.79 9.54 -6.30
N ALA A 124 11.17 10.48 -5.59
CA ALA A 124 11.07 11.89 -5.96
C ALA A 124 11.62 12.75 -4.82
N THR A 125 12.53 13.65 -5.13
CA THR A 125 13.13 14.64 -4.21
C THR A 125 12.70 16.07 -4.55
N GLY A 126 11.93 16.24 -5.61
CA GLY A 126 11.39 17.51 -6.07
C GLY A 126 10.23 17.33 -7.03
N PRO A 127 9.51 18.40 -7.37
CA PRO A 127 8.45 18.39 -8.36
C PRO A 127 8.94 17.95 -9.75
N ASN A 128 8.03 17.34 -10.53
CA ASN A 128 8.26 16.95 -11.92
C ASN A 128 9.37 15.89 -12.14
N GLN A 129 9.66 15.08 -11.10
CA GLN A 129 10.56 13.93 -11.21
C GLN A 129 9.81 12.59 -11.33
N LEU A 130 8.65 12.50 -10.67
CA LEU A 130 7.84 11.29 -10.66
C LEU A 130 6.36 11.67 -10.68
N TRP A 131 5.66 11.23 -11.71
CA TRP A 131 4.21 11.34 -11.77
C TRP A 131 3.55 9.97 -11.60
N SER A 132 2.45 9.95 -10.87
CA SER A 132 1.52 8.81 -10.80
C SER A 132 0.34 9.12 -11.72
N TRP A 133 -0.03 8.16 -12.56
CA TRP A 133 -1.13 8.29 -13.50
C TRP A 133 -2.13 7.16 -13.34
N ASP A 134 -3.42 7.52 -13.33
CA ASP A 134 -4.51 6.55 -13.26
C ASP A 134 -5.82 7.12 -13.82
N ILE A 135 -6.78 6.22 -14.10
CA ILE A 135 -8.08 6.53 -14.67
C ILE A 135 -9.17 6.03 -13.72
N THR A 136 -10.10 6.90 -13.35
CA THR A 136 -11.25 6.51 -12.54
C THR A 136 -12.56 6.73 -13.29
N LYS A 137 -13.56 5.87 -12.98
CA LYS A 137 -14.90 5.98 -13.54
C LYS A 137 -15.76 6.92 -12.70
N LEU A 138 -16.42 7.86 -13.37
CA LEU A 138 -17.47 8.72 -12.85
C LEU A 138 -18.82 8.17 -13.34
N ARG A 139 -19.82 8.05 -12.47
CA ARG A 139 -21.11 7.51 -12.83
C ARG A 139 -21.85 8.47 -13.76
N GLY A 140 -22.26 8.00 -14.93
CA GLY A 140 -23.08 8.75 -15.89
C GLY A 140 -24.56 8.78 -15.52
N PRO A 141 -25.41 9.39 -16.38
CA PRO A 141 -26.84 9.61 -16.07
C PRO A 141 -27.61 8.31 -15.89
N GLU A 142 -27.30 7.31 -16.67
CA GLU A 142 -28.01 6.03 -16.62
C GLU A 142 -27.23 4.95 -15.86
N LYS A 143 -27.90 3.87 -15.46
CA LYS A 143 -27.26 2.72 -14.84
C LYS A 143 -26.28 2.09 -15.84
N LEU A 144 -25.04 1.83 -15.36
CA LEU A 144 -23.93 1.26 -16.14
C LEU A 144 -23.32 2.22 -17.18
N THR A 145 -23.70 3.48 -17.23
CA THR A 145 -22.99 4.50 -18.00
C THR A 145 -21.89 5.14 -17.15
N TYR A 146 -20.77 5.45 -17.77
CA TYR A 146 -19.61 6.02 -17.07
C TYR A 146 -18.90 7.03 -17.95
N TYR A 147 -18.41 8.10 -17.33
CA TYR A 147 -17.35 8.95 -17.86
C TYR A 147 -16.01 8.53 -17.23
N TYR A 148 -14.92 8.83 -17.89
CA TYR A 148 -13.57 8.42 -17.49
C TYR A 148 -12.76 9.66 -17.18
N LEU A 149 -12.38 9.79 -15.91
CA LEU A 149 -11.50 10.86 -15.46
C LEU A 149 -10.06 10.34 -15.40
N TYR A 150 -9.23 10.87 -16.27
CA TYR A 150 -7.79 10.66 -16.31
C TYR A 150 -7.14 11.67 -15.39
N VAL A 151 -6.23 11.26 -14.55
CA VAL A 151 -5.52 12.15 -13.62
C VAL A 151 -4.04 11.80 -13.58
N MET A 152 -3.21 12.82 -13.69
CA MET A 152 -1.77 12.74 -13.50
C MET A 152 -1.38 13.60 -12.29
N ILE A 153 -0.75 12.99 -11.30
CA ILE A 153 -0.37 13.60 -10.02
C ILE A 153 1.16 13.59 -9.90
N ASP A 154 1.73 14.71 -9.59
CA ASP A 154 3.12 14.78 -9.13
C ASP A 154 3.25 14.14 -7.76
N VAL A 155 4.09 13.10 -7.65
CA VAL A 155 4.22 12.28 -6.43
C VAL A 155 4.87 13.07 -5.29
N TYR A 156 5.76 14.02 -5.58
CA TYR A 156 6.41 14.84 -4.56
C TYR A 156 5.45 15.85 -3.95
N SER A 157 4.82 16.67 -4.79
CA SER A 157 3.97 17.78 -4.36
C SER A 157 2.49 17.42 -4.20
N ARG A 158 2.03 16.25 -4.64
CA ARG A 158 0.61 15.86 -4.76
C ARG A 158 -0.19 16.73 -5.73
N TYR A 159 0.44 17.63 -6.45
CA TYR A 159 -0.20 18.53 -7.40
C TYR A 159 -0.72 17.75 -8.61
N VAL A 160 -1.98 17.96 -8.98
CA VAL A 160 -2.54 17.41 -10.22
C VAL A 160 -2.03 18.24 -11.38
N VAL A 161 -1.05 17.69 -12.09
CA VAL A 161 -0.36 18.35 -13.20
C VAL A 161 -1.17 18.35 -14.48
N GLY A 162 -1.96 17.28 -14.70
CA GLY A 162 -2.83 17.12 -15.87
C GLY A 162 -4.04 16.26 -15.57
N TRP A 163 -5.15 16.55 -16.22
CA TRP A 163 -6.37 15.76 -16.13
C TRP A 163 -7.26 15.99 -17.35
N MET A 164 -8.14 15.02 -17.63
CA MET A 164 -9.21 15.15 -18.63
C MET A 164 -10.39 14.26 -18.28
N VAL A 165 -11.60 14.61 -18.72
CA VAL A 165 -12.78 13.74 -18.66
C VAL A 165 -13.23 13.39 -20.07
N ALA A 166 -13.41 12.10 -20.33
CA ALA A 166 -13.81 11.54 -21.62
C ALA A 166 -14.95 10.53 -21.48
N GLU A 167 -15.61 10.23 -22.58
CA GLU A 167 -16.69 9.23 -22.64
C GLU A 167 -16.17 7.80 -22.67
N ARG A 168 -14.93 7.61 -23.02
CA ARG A 168 -14.29 6.28 -23.13
C ARG A 168 -12.83 6.31 -22.71
N GLU A 169 -12.34 5.15 -22.34
CA GLU A 169 -10.92 4.92 -22.11
C GLU A 169 -10.24 4.62 -23.46
N SER A 170 -9.15 5.35 -23.77
CA SER A 170 -8.45 5.23 -25.04
C SER A 170 -6.97 5.58 -24.89
N ALA A 171 -6.11 4.84 -25.61
CA ALA A 171 -4.68 5.14 -25.68
C ALA A 171 -4.41 6.50 -26.33
N ALA A 172 -5.15 6.87 -27.37
CA ALA A 172 -4.98 8.16 -28.05
C ALA A 172 -5.27 9.37 -27.11
N LEU A 173 -6.31 9.25 -26.26
CA LEU A 173 -6.59 10.27 -25.25
C LEU A 173 -5.50 10.34 -24.18
N ALA A 174 -4.92 9.19 -23.83
CA ALA A 174 -3.80 9.14 -22.90
C ALA A 174 -2.54 9.82 -23.50
N GLU A 175 -2.24 9.58 -24.77
CA GLU A 175 -1.15 10.24 -25.50
C GLU A 175 -1.33 11.76 -25.53
N GLU A 176 -2.52 12.23 -25.87
CA GLU A 176 -2.86 13.65 -25.89
C GLU A 176 -2.65 14.30 -24.52
N LEU A 177 -3.17 13.67 -23.45
CA LEU A 177 -3.02 14.17 -22.10
C LEU A 177 -1.56 14.21 -21.65
N ILE A 178 -0.78 13.17 -21.91
CA ILE A 178 0.64 13.09 -21.54
C ILE A 178 1.42 14.18 -22.28
N ALA A 179 1.27 14.29 -23.59
CA ALA A 179 1.98 15.28 -24.40
C ALA A 179 1.66 16.72 -23.97
N ALA A 180 0.36 17.03 -23.81
CA ALA A 180 -0.09 18.34 -23.35
C ALA A 180 0.42 18.67 -21.93
N THR A 181 0.42 17.69 -21.03
CA THR A 181 0.89 17.88 -19.66
C THR A 181 2.41 18.08 -19.60
N CYS A 182 3.18 17.28 -20.34
CA CYS A 182 4.65 17.45 -20.42
C CYS A 182 5.02 18.84 -20.97
N THR A 183 4.32 19.29 -22.01
CA THR A 183 4.52 20.65 -22.58
C THR A 183 4.17 21.73 -21.56
N LYS A 184 3.00 21.62 -20.90
CA LYS A 184 2.55 22.57 -19.87
C LYS A 184 3.53 22.68 -18.70
N GLN A 185 4.10 21.57 -18.27
CA GLN A 185 5.05 21.49 -17.15
C GLN A 185 6.51 21.70 -17.59
N GLN A 186 6.76 21.93 -18.86
CA GLN A 186 8.11 22.17 -19.45
C GLN A 186 9.10 21.04 -19.11
N ILE A 187 8.64 19.79 -19.21
CA ILE A 187 9.45 18.61 -18.86
C ILE A 187 10.60 18.46 -19.85
N GLN A 188 11.82 18.31 -19.31
CA GLN A 188 13.01 18.04 -20.10
C GLN A 188 13.21 16.53 -20.30
N PRO A 189 13.84 16.08 -21.39
CA PRO A 189 14.18 14.67 -21.58
C PRO A 189 14.95 14.10 -20.38
N SER A 190 14.62 12.89 -19.98
CA SER A 190 15.22 12.16 -18.84
C SER A 190 14.96 12.75 -17.44
N GLN A 191 14.11 13.78 -17.33
CA GLN A 191 13.74 14.39 -16.06
C GLN A 191 12.66 13.59 -15.32
N LEU A 192 11.68 13.07 -16.07
CA LEU A 192 10.43 12.55 -15.54
C LEU A 192 10.33 11.03 -15.65
N THR A 193 9.83 10.40 -14.60
CA THR A 193 9.29 9.03 -14.64
C THR A 193 7.78 9.08 -14.46
N ILE A 194 7.02 8.42 -15.33
CA ILE A 194 5.57 8.23 -15.18
C ILE A 194 5.31 6.81 -14.72
N HIS A 195 4.67 6.68 -13.56
CA HIS A 195 4.24 5.42 -12.98
C HIS A 195 2.74 5.25 -13.14
N ALA A 196 2.31 4.08 -13.61
CA ALA A 196 0.90 3.76 -13.86
C ALA A 196 0.60 2.30 -13.55
N ASP A 197 -0.67 2.00 -13.34
CA ASP A 197 -1.15 0.64 -13.30
C ASP A 197 -1.05 -0.04 -14.69
N ARG A 198 -1.39 -1.33 -14.78
CA ARG A 198 -1.35 -2.09 -16.03
C ARG A 198 -2.67 -2.05 -16.79
N GLY A 199 -3.37 -0.92 -16.78
CA GLY A 199 -4.57 -0.72 -17.59
C GLY A 199 -4.30 -0.79 -19.10
N ALA A 200 -5.31 -1.07 -19.90
CA ALA A 200 -5.17 -1.23 -21.36
C ALA A 200 -4.61 0.03 -22.03
N ALA A 201 -5.09 1.22 -21.66
CA ALA A 201 -4.58 2.48 -22.17
C ALA A 201 -3.12 2.72 -21.75
N MET A 202 -2.76 2.30 -20.52
CA MET A 202 -1.46 2.53 -19.91
C MET A 202 -0.36 1.64 -20.48
N THR A 203 -0.72 0.44 -20.93
CA THR A 203 0.21 -0.56 -21.52
C THR A 203 0.29 -0.48 -23.03
N ALA A 204 -0.50 0.38 -23.68
CA ALA A 204 -0.58 0.52 -25.11
C ALA A 204 0.79 0.91 -25.74
N LYS A 205 1.09 0.31 -26.90
CA LYS A 205 2.34 0.58 -27.64
C LYS A 205 2.50 2.05 -28.04
N PRO A 206 1.45 2.77 -28.54
CA PRO A 206 1.58 4.18 -28.89
C PRO A 206 1.99 5.04 -27.71
N VAL A 207 1.38 4.84 -26.52
CA VAL A 207 1.76 5.55 -25.29
C VAL A 207 3.22 5.29 -24.90
N ALA A 208 3.70 4.04 -25.05
CA ALA A 208 5.10 3.70 -24.78
C ALA A 208 6.05 4.38 -25.75
N LEU A 209 5.68 4.49 -27.03
CA LEU A 209 6.46 5.18 -28.05
C LEU A 209 6.52 6.69 -27.77
N LEU A 210 5.38 7.33 -27.53
CA LEU A 210 5.32 8.76 -27.16
C LEU A 210 6.21 9.06 -25.94
N MET A 211 6.16 8.24 -24.88
CA MET A 211 7.02 8.44 -23.70
C MET A 211 8.51 8.34 -24.06
N SER A 212 8.88 7.40 -24.93
CA SER A 212 10.24 7.27 -25.45
C SER A 212 10.68 8.52 -26.23
N ASP A 213 9.82 9.02 -27.12
CA ASP A 213 10.08 10.21 -27.93
C ASP A 213 10.21 11.48 -27.06
N LEU A 214 9.45 11.56 -25.96
CA LEU A 214 9.55 12.64 -24.99
C LEU A 214 10.73 12.48 -24.01
N GLY A 215 11.46 11.35 -24.05
CA GLY A 215 12.50 11.03 -23.09
C GLY A 215 11.98 10.79 -21.67
N VAL A 216 10.73 10.34 -21.53
CA VAL A 216 10.07 10.06 -20.25
C VAL A 216 10.22 8.58 -19.90
N THR A 217 10.69 8.28 -18.70
CA THR A 217 10.82 6.91 -18.22
C THR A 217 9.44 6.36 -17.83
N LYS A 218 9.15 5.14 -18.28
CA LYS A 218 7.91 4.44 -17.98
C LYS A 218 8.09 3.41 -16.88
N SER A 219 7.21 3.41 -15.89
CA SER A 219 7.15 2.42 -14.81
C SER A 219 5.73 1.89 -14.65
N HIS A 220 5.58 0.64 -14.19
CA HIS A 220 4.29 0.03 -13.93
C HIS A 220 4.23 -0.68 -12.59
N SER A 221 3.04 -0.67 -12.01
CA SER A 221 2.68 -1.53 -10.88
C SER A 221 2.88 -3.02 -11.23
N ARG A 222 3.16 -3.83 -10.22
CA ARG A 222 3.16 -5.29 -10.39
C ARG A 222 1.73 -5.78 -10.70
N PRO A 223 1.56 -6.85 -11.48
CA PRO A 223 0.24 -7.40 -11.75
C PRO A 223 -0.49 -7.75 -10.45
N HIS A 224 -1.75 -7.32 -10.33
CA HIS A 224 -2.63 -7.61 -9.18
C HIS A 224 -2.14 -7.08 -7.83
N VAL A 225 -1.27 -6.06 -7.81
CA VAL A 225 -0.79 -5.41 -6.59
C VAL A 225 -1.26 -3.95 -6.60
N ALA A 226 -2.38 -3.68 -5.93
CA ALA A 226 -2.98 -2.35 -5.83
C ALA A 226 -2.04 -1.34 -5.13
N ASN A 227 -1.35 -1.76 -4.07
CA ASN A 227 -0.49 -0.89 -3.27
C ASN A 227 0.73 -0.29 -4.00
N ASP A 228 0.93 -0.63 -5.27
CA ASP A 228 2.05 -0.09 -6.05
C ASP A 228 1.73 1.29 -6.66
N ASN A 229 0.46 1.76 -6.63
CA ASN A 229 0.05 3.11 -7.06
C ASN A 229 -0.71 3.89 -5.96
N PRO A 230 -0.13 4.06 -4.77
CA PRO A 230 -0.84 4.55 -3.59
C PRO A 230 -1.30 6.01 -3.71
N TYR A 231 -0.62 6.82 -4.51
CA TYR A 231 -0.91 8.26 -4.64
C TYR A 231 -2.17 8.53 -5.47
N SER A 232 -2.35 7.85 -6.59
CA SER A 232 -3.57 7.91 -7.38
C SER A 232 -4.77 7.36 -6.61
N GLU A 233 -4.59 6.22 -5.90
CA GLU A 233 -5.65 5.64 -5.07
C GLU A 233 -6.09 6.60 -3.94
N ALA A 234 -5.14 7.20 -3.22
CA ALA A 234 -5.42 8.18 -2.17
C ALA A 234 -6.14 9.42 -2.72
N HIS A 235 -5.73 9.91 -3.89
CA HIS A 235 -6.37 11.03 -4.55
C HIS A 235 -7.83 10.71 -4.95
N PHE A 236 -8.06 9.57 -5.59
CA PHE A 236 -9.42 9.15 -5.96
C PHE A 236 -10.30 8.88 -4.76
N ARG A 237 -9.73 8.46 -3.65
CA ARG A 237 -10.47 8.40 -2.39
C ARG A 237 -10.90 9.79 -1.95
N THR A 238 -10.00 10.77 -1.91
CA THR A 238 -10.33 12.16 -1.58
C THR A 238 -11.41 12.72 -2.51
N LEU A 239 -11.30 12.46 -3.82
CA LEU A 239 -12.27 12.89 -4.83
C LEU A 239 -13.67 12.29 -4.59
N LYS A 240 -13.76 10.96 -4.43
CA LYS A 240 -15.05 10.25 -4.32
C LYS A 240 -15.74 10.45 -2.96
N TYR A 241 -15.00 10.87 -1.94
CA TYR A 241 -15.54 11.19 -0.62
C TYR A 241 -15.72 12.70 -0.40
N ALA A 242 -15.46 13.53 -1.42
CA ALA A 242 -15.76 14.95 -1.33
C ALA A 242 -17.28 15.17 -1.10
N PRO A 243 -17.68 16.04 -0.15
CA PRO A 243 -19.10 16.29 0.11
C PRO A 243 -19.88 16.77 -1.11
N SER A 244 -19.20 17.43 -2.05
CA SER A 244 -19.77 17.92 -3.32
C SER A 244 -19.81 16.85 -4.42
N TYR A 245 -19.32 15.62 -4.16
CA TYR A 245 -19.30 14.57 -5.19
C TYR A 245 -20.74 14.10 -5.49
N PRO A 246 -21.25 14.27 -6.73
CA PRO A 246 -22.61 13.88 -7.05
C PRO A 246 -22.72 12.35 -7.17
N ASP A 247 -23.90 11.82 -6.86
CA ASP A 247 -24.17 10.38 -7.07
C ASP A 247 -24.04 10.01 -8.55
N ARG A 248 -24.50 10.91 -9.46
CA ARG A 248 -24.41 10.77 -10.92
C ARG A 248 -24.20 12.10 -11.60
N PHE A 249 -23.52 12.07 -12.74
CA PHE A 249 -23.35 13.21 -13.62
C PHE A 249 -24.36 13.15 -14.76
N GLY A 250 -25.11 14.23 -14.98
CA GLY A 250 -26.14 14.31 -16.00
C GLY A 250 -25.59 14.32 -17.42
N ALA A 251 -24.45 15.00 -17.64
CA ALA A 251 -23.76 15.09 -18.92
C ALA A 251 -22.24 15.04 -18.75
N LEU A 252 -21.51 14.83 -19.85
CA LEU A 252 -20.05 14.90 -19.88
C LEU A 252 -19.56 16.29 -19.45
N LEU A 253 -20.28 17.34 -19.82
CA LEU A 253 -19.93 18.72 -19.45
C LEU A 253 -20.04 18.93 -17.93
N ASP A 254 -21.05 18.37 -17.27
CA ASP A 254 -21.22 18.44 -15.81
C ASP A 254 -20.05 17.75 -15.11
N ALA A 255 -19.63 16.57 -15.61
CA ALA A 255 -18.50 15.84 -15.10
C ALA A 255 -17.18 16.62 -15.27
N ARG A 256 -17.01 17.31 -16.40
CA ARG A 256 -15.86 18.17 -16.66
C ARG A 256 -15.83 19.38 -15.75
N GLN A 257 -16.95 20.08 -15.59
CA GLN A 257 -17.05 21.26 -14.74
C GLN A 257 -16.78 20.89 -13.27
N TRP A 258 -17.45 19.88 -12.76
CA TRP A 258 -17.22 19.42 -11.40
C TRP A 258 -15.77 19.00 -11.15
N SER A 259 -15.18 18.25 -12.08
CA SER A 259 -13.78 17.83 -11.98
C SER A 259 -12.83 19.04 -12.00
N HIS A 260 -13.12 20.05 -12.83
CA HIS A 260 -12.35 21.30 -12.86
C HIS A 260 -12.36 21.99 -11.50
N ASP A 261 -13.54 22.18 -10.93
CA ASP A 261 -13.73 22.87 -9.65
C ASP A 261 -13.08 22.11 -8.51
N PHE A 262 -13.28 20.79 -8.45
CA PHE A 262 -12.67 19.93 -7.44
C PHE A 262 -11.15 19.94 -7.55
N LEU A 263 -10.57 19.77 -8.73
CA LEU A 263 -9.12 19.69 -8.90
C LEU A 263 -8.45 21.06 -8.72
N THR A 264 -9.15 22.15 -9.00
CA THR A 264 -8.70 23.51 -8.70
C THR A 264 -8.64 23.70 -7.20
N TRP A 265 -9.72 23.39 -6.48
CA TRP A 265 -9.76 23.40 -5.02
C TRP A 265 -8.67 22.49 -4.42
N TYR A 266 -8.54 21.26 -4.92
CA TYR A 266 -7.54 20.31 -4.44
C TYR A 266 -6.11 20.85 -4.56
N ASN A 267 -5.79 21.45 -5.68
CA ASN A 267 -4.46 22.01 -5.92
C ASN A 267 -4.18 23.28 -5.11
N GLN A 268 -5.17 24.19 -4.98
CA GLN A 268 -4.95 25.54 -4.47
C GLN A 268 -5.33 25.72 -3.00
N GLU A 269 -6.31 24.95 -2.50
CA GLU A 269 -6.91 25.20 -1.19
C GLU A 269 -6.81 24.02 -0.23
N HIS A 270 -6.80 22.78 -0.76
CA HIS A 270 -6.76 21.58 0.08
C HIS A 270 -5.42 21.48 0.84
N HIS A 271 -5.50 21.56 2.18
CA HIS A 271 -4.35 21.38 3.07
C HIS A 271 -4.03 19.91 3.28
N HIS A 272 -2.97 19.42 2.61
CA HIS A 272 -2.63 18.00 2.57
C HIS A 272 -1.79 17.59 3.79
N SER A 273 -2.28 16.62 4.59
CA SER A 273 -1.58 16.14 5.80
C SER A 273 -0.16 15.62 5.52
N GLY A 274 0.05 14.92 4.41
CA GLY A 274 1.36 14.43 3.98
C GLY A 274 2.33 15.52 3.49
N LEU A 275 1.89 16.78 3.41
CA LEU A 275 2.69 17.94 3.00
C LEU A 275 2.79 18.98 4.13
N ALA A 276 2.76 18.56 5.39
CA ALA A 276 2.76 19.47 6.55
C ALA A 276 1.63 20.51 6.50
N LEU A 277 0.45 20.11 6.02
CA LEU A 277 -0.71 20.98 5.82
C LEU A 277 -0.44 22.17 4.86
N LEU A 278 0.49 22.03 3.93
CA LEU A 278 0.62 22.91 2.78
C LEU A 278 -0.34 22.47 1.68
N THR A 279 -0.67 23.38 0.76
CA THR A 279 -1.41 23.01 -0.44
C THR A 279 -0.48 22.35 -1.46
N PRO A 280 -0.97 21.45 -2.34
CA PRO A 280 -0.19 20.92 -3.43
C PRO A 280 0.51 21.98 -4.28
N ALA A 281 -0.17 23.10 -4.54
CA ALA A 281 0.38 24.21 -5.30
C ALA A 281 1.53 24.94 -4.57
N ASP A 282 1.46 25.08 -3.26
CA ASP A 282 2.55 25.71 -2.48
C ASP A 282 3.85 24.90 -2.58
N VAL A 283 3.73 23.57 -2.56
CA VAL A 283 4.91 22.69 -2.68
C VAL A 283 5.39 22.61 -4.14
N HIS A 284 4.47 22.48 -5.10
CA HIS A 284 4.80 22.33 -6.51
C HIS A 284 5.53 23.54 -7.08
N TYR A 285 5.10 24.75 -6.69
CA TYR A 285 5.69 26.02 -7.17
C TYR A 285 6.72 26.63 -6.22
N GLY A 286 7.21 25.87 -5.23
CA GLY A 286 8.31 26.30 -4.36
C GLY A 286 7.96 27.34 -3.31
N ARG A 287 6.66 27.57 -3.03
CA ARG A 287 6.20 28.57 -2.03
C ARG A 287 6.19 28.03 -0.58
N ALA A 288 6.58 26.77 -0.39
CA ALA A 288 6.55 26.10 0.90
C ALA A 288 7.36 26.83 1.98
N ALA A 289 8.58 27.26 1.66
CA ALA A 289 9.46 27.93 2.60
C ALA A 289 8.86 29.25 3.12
N GLU A 290 8.28 30.07 2.24
CA GLU A 290 7.61 31.32 2.59
C GLU A 290 6.42 31.07 3.52
N LYS A 291 5.55 30.13 3.18
CA LYS A 291 4.39 29.75 4.01
C LYS A 291 4.80 29.25 5.40
N LEU A 292 5.86 28.45 5.48
CA LEU A 292 6.36 27.94 6.75
C LEU A 292 6.98 29.04 7.60
N ALA A 293 7.69 30.01 7.00
CA ALA A 293 8.20 31.17 7.69
C ALA A 293 7.07 32.03 8.29
N GLN A 294 6.00 32.27 7.53
CA GLN A 294 4.81 32.96 8.01
C GLN A 294 4.17 32.24 9.20
N ARG A 295 3.99 30.90 9.09
CA ARG A 295 3.47 30.08 10.21
C ARG A 295 4.36 30.14 11.44
N GLN A 296 5.68 30.14 11.26
CA GLN A 296 6.64 30.25 12.35
C GLN A 296 6.47 31.55 13.13
N LEU A 297 6.32 32.68 12.44
CA LEU A 297 6.09 33.97 13.09
C LEU A 297 4.81 33.99 13.94
N ILE A 298 3.72 33.43 13.41
CA ILE A 298 2.44 33.33 14.15
C ILE A 298 2.59 32.43 15.37
N LEU A 299 3.26 31.29 15.26
CA LEU A 299 3.51 30.36 16.36
C LEU A 299 4.39 31.00 17.44
N GLN A 300 5.40 31.78 17.05
CA GLN A 300 6.25 32.55 17.99
C GLN A 300 5.46 33.60 18.76
N GLN A 301 4.60 34.34 18.07
CA GLN A 301 3.70 35.31 18.70
C GLN A 301 2.75 34.67 19.70
N ALA A 302 2.14 33.53 19.30
CA ALA A 302 1.26 32.77 20.18
C ALA A 302 2.00 32.22 21.42
N TYR A 303 3.23 31.73 21.23
CA TYR A 303 4.08 31.29 22.35
C TYR A 303 4.46 32.43 23.29
N ALA A 304 4.83 33.60 22.75
CA ALA A 304 5.17 34.77 23.58
C ALA A 304 3.97 35.24 24.38
N ALA A 305 2.76 35.20 23.85
CA ALA A 305 1.54 35.60 24.54
C ALA A 305 1.09 34.59 25.61
N HIS A 306 1.29 33.28 25.37
CA HIS A 306 0.77 32.21 26.23
C HIS A 306 1.75 31.03 26.33
N PRO A 307 2.93 31.17 26.90
CA PRO A 307 3.93 30.09 26.97
C PRO A 307 3.43 28.88 27.76
N GLU A 308 2.53 29.07 28.71
CA GLU A 308 1.92 28.04 29.54
C GLU A 308 1.09 27.04 28.77
N ARG A 309 0.66 27.35 27.53
CA ARG A 309 -0.11 26.44 26.63
C ARG A 309 0.75 25.49 25.84
N PHE A 310 2.05 25.68 25.83
CA PHE A 310 2.99 24.92 25.00
C PHE A 310 3.89 24.03 25.86
N VAL A 311 3.40 22.84 26.19
CA VAL A 311 4.06 21.91 27.12
C VAL A 311 5.46 21.47 26.64
N GLN A 312 5.68 21.43 25.30
CA GLN A 312 6.96 21.02 24.70
C GLN A 312 7.90 22.22 24.40
N GLY A 313 7.62 23.41 24.94
CA GLY A 313 8.38 24.62 24.64
C GLY A 313 7.93 25.29 23.32
N GLN A 314 8.80 26.12 22.73
CA GLN A 314 8.49 26.92 21.55
C GLN A 314 8.09 26.04 20.36
N PRO A 315 6.89 26.19 19.75
CA PRO A 315 6.43 25.36 18.65
C PRO A 315 7.14 25.71 17.35
N LEU A 316 7.36 24.68 16.53
CA LEU A 316 7.86 24.80 15.17
C LEU A 316 6.80 24.26 14.17
N PRO A 317 6.64 24.88 13.00
CA PRO A 317 5.75 24.32 11.99
C PRO A 317 6.31 23.00 11.46
N ALA A 318 5.42 22.02 11.22
CA ALA A 318 5.80 20.78 10.59
C ALA A 318 6.45 21.05 9.21
N GLN A 319 7.41 20.22 8.83
CA GLN A 319 8.10 20.34 7.54
C GLN A 319 7.57 19.29 6.55
N PRO A 320 7.42 19.64 5.26
CA PRO A 320 7.10 18.66 4.26
C PRO A 320 8.26 17.66 4.08
N PRO A 321 8.00 16.43 3.60
CA PRO A 321 9.05 15.45 3.40
C PRO A 321 10.04 15.92 2.32
N GLY A 322 11.34 15.77 2.57
CA GLY A 322 12.39 16.07 1.57
C GLY A 322 12.51 15.02 0.46
N ALA A 323 11.97 13.82 0.68
CA ALA A 323 11.97 12.72 -0.29
C ALA A 323 10.69 11.90 -0.15
N VAL A 324 10.14 11.49 -1.28
CA VAL A 324 8.90 10.71 -1.36
C VAL A 324 9.12 9.50 -2.25
N TRP A 325 8.63 8.35 -1.79
CA TRP A 325 8.82 7.07 -2.46
C TRP A 325 7.50 6.45 -2.91
N ILE A 326 7.54 5.80 -4.06
CA ILE A 326 6.66 4.67 -4.35
C ILE A 326 7.47 3.43 -3.98
N ASN A 327 7.00 2.66 -2.99
CA ASN A 327 7.67 1.46 -2.52
C ASN A 327 9.10 1.70 -2.00
N GLN A 328 9.24 2.42 -0.91
CA GLN A 328 10.55 2.63 -0.28
C GLN A 328 11.28 1.30 -0.02
N PRO A 329 12.57 1.17 -0.39
CA PRO A 329 13.36 0.00 -0.05
C PRO A 329 13.42 -0.20 1.46
N ALA A 330 13.42 -1.46 1.92
CA ALA A 330 13.65 -1.76 3.32
C ALA A 330 15.01 -1.20 3.72
N LYS A 331 15.08 -0.43 4.82
CA LYS A 331 16.38 -0.05 5.37
C LYS A 331 17.20 -1.33 5.56
N PRO A 332 18.44 -1.40 5.06
CA PRO A 332 19.31 -2.50 5.44
C PRO A 332 19.34 -2.51 6.98
N ALA A 333 19.18 -3.69 7.59
CA ALA A 333 19.31 -3.83 9.03
C ALA A 333 20.68 -3.26 9.40
N SER A 334 20.73 -2.01 9.83
CA SER A 334 21.93 -1.40 10.34
C SER A 334 22.34 -2.26 11.53
N LEU A 335 23.56 -2.73 11.52
CA LEU A 335 24.24 -3.21 12.72
C LEU A 335 23.91 -2.17 13.80
N ALA A 336 23.15 -2.60 14.80
CA ALA A 336 22.69 -1.72 15.87
C ALA A 336 23.90 -0.97 16.41
N GLU A 337 23.93 0.34 16.22
CA GLU A 337 24.85 1.18 16.99
C GLU A 337 24.53 0.93 18.46
N PRO A 338 25.53 0.69 19.30
CA PRO A 338 25.28 0.52 20.72
C PRO A 338 24.65 1.81 21.24
N ASP A 339 23.46 1.67 21.82
CA ASP A 339 22.76 2.72 22.54
C ASP A 339 23.65 3.25 23.66
N VAL A 340 24.37 4.33 23.40
CA VAL A 340 25.14 5.07 24.40
C VAL A 340 24.17 6.02 25.07
N SER A 341 23.26 5.48 25.89
CA SER A 341 22.52 6.28 26.87
C SER A 341 23.53 6.87 27.86
N PRO A 342 23.54 8.18 28.10
CA PRO A 342 24.42 8.79 29.09
C PRO A 342 24.05 8.25 30.48
N ILE A 343 25.05 7.65 31.13
CA ILE A 343 24.95 7.23 32.52
C ILE A 343 24.78 8.51 33.37
N LEU A 344 23.55 8.71 33.84
CA LEU A 344 23.29 9.71 34.89
C LEU A 344 23.93 9.17 36.18
N THR A 345 25.08 9.72 36.54
CA THR A 345 25.65 9.58 37.86
C THR A 345 24.76 10.36 38.85
N THR A 346 23.91 9.63 39.57
CA THR A 346 23.28 10.18 40.80
C THR A 346 24.26 10.04 41.92
N ALA A 347 24.84 11.19 42.32
CA ALA A 347 25.44 11.36 43.63
C ALA A 347 24.31 11.36 44.68
N GLY A 348 24.52 10.56 45.72
CA GLY A 348 23.55 10.37 46.77
C GLY A 348 23.34 11.61 47.67
N THR A 349 22.17 11.67 48.23
CA THR A 349 21.94 12.14 49.61
C THR A 349 20.71 11.42 50.15
N GLU A 350 20.94 10.91 51.34
CA GLU A 350 20.05 10.20 52.22
C GLU A 350 18.88 11.08 52.70
N ASP A 351 17.85 10.47 53.07
CA ASP A 351 17.05 10.47 54.30
C ASP A 351 15.55 10.73 54.15
N ARG A 352 14.88 9.75 54.65
CA ARG A 352 13.81 9.73 55.67
C ARG A 352 12.35 9.78 55.23
N ALA A 353 11.82 8.58 55.31
CA ALA A 353 10.74 8.17 56.20
C ALA A 353 9.30 8.59 55.92
N THR A 354 8.54 7.58 55.75
CA THR A 354 7.30 7.17 56.41
C THR A 354 5.94 7.65 55.91
N LEU A 355 5.14 6.64 55.85
CA LEU A 355 3.71 6.43 56.18
C LEU A 355 2.76 6.41 54.97
N GLU A 356 2.32 5.22 54.65
CA GLU A 356 0.97 4.65 54.94
C GLU A 356 -0.16 5.39 54.22
N SER A 357 -1.12 4.87 53.63
CA SER A 357 -1.78 3.58 53.63
C SER A 357 -2.98 3.67 52.71
N ASP A 358 -3.27 2.56 52.09
CA ASP A 358 -4.54 1.90 52.05
C ASP A 358 -5.68 2.29 51.12
N LEU A 359 -6.14 1.21 50.59
CA LEU A 359 -7.50 0.77 50.26
C LEU A 359 -8.06 1.21 48.90
N SER A 360 -8.15 0.24 48.02
CA SER A 360 -9.09 -0.88 48.00
C SER A 360 -10.27 -0.61 47.06
N ALA A 361 -10.25 -1.40 46.03
CA ALA A 361 -11.27 -2.37 45.64
C ALA A 361 -12.62 -1.88 45.11
N ALA A 362 -13.00 -2.46 44.07
CA ALA A 362 -14.15 -3.26 43.70
C ALA A 362 -14.84 -2.81 42.43
N VAL A 363 -14.81 -3.61 41.40
CA VAL A 363 -15.75 -4.69 41.03
C VAL A 363 -17.13 -4.20 40.58
N GLY A 364 -17.52 -4.70 39.42
CA GLY A 364 -18.94 -4.90 39.06
C GLY A 364 -19.33 -4.32 37.71
N GLU A 365 -19.26 -5.09 36.68
CA GLU A 365 -20.31 -5.95 36.08
C GLU A 365 -21.58 -5.28 35.56
N ARG A 366 -21.77 -5.44 34.25
CA ARG A 366 -22.95 -5.96 33.52
C ARG A 366 -24.09 -5.06 33.12
N ARG A 367 -24.36 -5.24 31.81
CA ARG A 367 -25.68 -5.40 31.14
C ARG A 367 -26.48 -4.15 30.83
N SER A 368 -26.67 -3.90 29.57
CA SER A 368 -27.69 -4.36 28.59
C SER A 368 -28.91 -3.45 28.48
N SER A 369 -29.25 -3.22 27.22
CA SER A 369 -30.59 -3.01 26.66
C SER A 369 -31.25 -1.63 26.75
N GLY A 370 -31.72 -1.21 25.57
CA GLY A 370 -33.00 -0.55 25.48
C GLY A 370 -33.08 0.72 24.66
N GLN A 371 -33.43 0.56 23.43
CA GLN A 371 -34.47 1.26 22.66
C GLN A 371 -34.88 2.68 23.11
N GLY A 372 -35.00 3.56 22.14
CA GLY A 372 -35.91 4.68 22.25
C GLY A 372 -35.50 5.88 21.40
N GLY A 373 -36.07 5.97 20.20
CA GLY A 373 -35.99 7.12 19.33
C GLY A 373 -36.74 8.33 19.84
N LYS A 374 -36.35 9.48 19.35
CA LYS A 374 -37.22 10.53 18.81
C LYS A 374 -36.44 11.77 18.36
N PRO A 375 -36.97 12.64 17.56
CA PRO A 375 -36.30 13.30 16.44
C PRO A 375 -35.81 14.71 16.78
N CYS A 376 -34.84 15.17 16.00
CA CYS A 376 -34.32 16.52 16.00
C CYS A 376 -35.21 17.47 15.18
N PRO A 377 -35.44 18.71 15.60
CA PRO A 377 -36.24 19.67 14.86
C PRO A 377 -35.41 20.46 13.84
N ASP A 378 -36.15 20.90 12.85
CA ASP A 378 -35.88 21.74 11.70
C ASP A 378 -34.81 22.85 11.92
N ALA A 379 -33.82 22.92 11.03
CA ALA A 379 -33.01 24.10 10.83
C ALA A 379 -33.29 24.69 9.44
N HIS A 380 -33.76 25.90 9.47
CA HIS A 380 -34.14 26.78 8.37
C HIS A 380 -33.05 26.93 7.30
N HIS A 381 -33.47 26.74 6.05
CA HIS A 381 -32.77 27.22 4.86
C HIS A 381 -33.02 28.73 4.67
N PRO A 382 -32.02 29.53 4.34
CA PRO A 382 -32.22 30.79 3.68
C PRO A 382 -32.23 30.62 2.16
N SER A 383 -33.34 30.94 1.58
CA SER A 383 -33.57 31.14 0.17
C SER A 383 -32.73 32.30 -0.38
N TYR A 384 -31.91 32.04 -1.36
CA TYR A 384 -31.31 33.08 -2.20
C TYR A 384 -32.08 33.18 -3.48
N THR A 385 -32.76 34.34 -3.65
CA THR A 385 -33.40 34.84 -4.85
C THR A 385 -32.35 35.29 -5.86
N VAL A 386 -32.49 34.80 -7.09
CA VAL A 386 -31.76 35.24 -8.28
C VAL A 386 -32.47 36.48 -8.83
N PRO A 387 -31.81 37.60 -9.19
CA PRO A 387 -32.43 38.68 -9.94
C PRO A 387 -32.47 38.37 -11.44
N GLU A 388 -33.66 38.48 -11.99
CA GLU A 388 -33.93 38.64 -13.43
C GLU A 388 -33.46 40.01 -13.92
N SER A 389 -32.74 40.02 -15.03
CA SER A 389 -32.65 41.13 -15.99
C SER A 389 -31.82 40.62 -17.20
N ASP A 390 -32.11 40.82 -18.44
CA ASP A 390 -33.09 41.52 -19.24
C ASP A 390 -32.98 40.93 -20.65
N LYS A 391 -34.12 40.79 -21.29
CA LYS A 391 -34.27 40.57 -22.72
C LYS A 391 -33.76 41.82 -23.48
N LEU A 392 -33.00 41.62 -24.53
CA LEU A 392 -33.10 42.44 -25.76
C LEU A 392 -32.34 41.78 -26.91
N MET A 393 -33.12 41.28 -27.84
CA MET A 393 -33.20 41.55 -29.29
C MET A 393 -31.88 41.48 -30.14
N GLY A 394 -32.01 40.70 -31.20
CA GLY A 394 -31.36 41.05 -32.44
C GLY A 394 -30.78 39.88 -33.25
N SER A 395 -31.67 39.17 -33.97
CA SER A 395 -31.26 38.46 -35.19
C SER A 395 -31.01 39.48 -36.31
N PRO A 396 -30.07 39.28 -37.22
CA PRO A 396 -30.50 39.00 -38.58
C PRO A 396 -29.70 37.89 -39.30
N ARG A 397 -30.46 37.31 -40.21
CA ARG A 397 -30.10 36.36 -41.27
C ARG A 397 -29.12 36.93 -42.30
N ARG A 398 -28.48 35.97 -42.99
CA ARG A 398 -28.10 35.83 -44.40
C ARG A 398 -26.61 35.85 -44.74
N THR A 399 -26.31 34.72 -45.33
CA THR A 399 -25.84 34.41 -46.74
C THR A 399 -24.38 34.75 -47.02
N LEU A 400 -23.59 33.79 -47.20
CA LEU A 400 -23.20 33.03 -48.43
C LEU A 400 -22.38 31.80 -48.01
#